data_16852f350dc073acd8d0163123b6f5d3
#
_entry.id   16852f350dc073acd8d0163123b6f5d3
#
_cell.length_a   1.000
_cell.length_b   1.000
_cell.length_c   1.000
_cell.angle_alpha   90.00
_cell.angle_beta   90.00
_cell.angle_gamma   90.00
#
_symmetry.space_group_name_H-M   'P 1'
#
loop_
_entity.id
_entity.type
_entity.pdbx_description
1 polymer ?
#
loop_
_entity_poly.entity_id
_entity_poly.type
_entity_poly.pdbx_seq_one_letter_code
_entity_poly.pdbx_strand_id
1 'polypeptide(L)'
;MNVVVENNEIQQVTDDLKQGHVRKTHVVYKTSGTGKNEASIVCKLCSARKNNGEPVQVSFMMKSNQAVNEEYQRISAYLEPDELKCRNRECPTNLNGKPLKLKKRGFTKAGHQRYQCLTCGKSLTDSDGSRTHRRAEINLRLFDLLVSKVPLRKIAKLLHISQKTIYDKIDFIHSQCMKFVAERELRLLEGKLKLHRLYLSTDRQVQITNWVKREDKRNTELYGIGTACLKTGYVFAFNFNFDHHELQEDVEAYARFVGDTDRPKHYRDTARVWLEEEFEEAAKSAMKAPTVASMDLIDAAAQKAKIDEAFNENLASEDFDSSTRLPAKGVLVHNEYTMLGHFLHLKHLFRHVGKTRFYMDQDAGMKNAYLSIFHDEIKAGNSDGFLVRSEKGFTVDDKRRALAETNALIRRLTGVPRKQLSSRDFIRVVTELVGEALNNMVRIGNSPELWLRYPIATMPEPEKVVAAITDISRYELQHKAHLYRKASLHAIDRFFMVARRDVNLLERPFHSATNQSRVWNGYSPYDPAMLTKLGDIYRAYYNYVNINDKRETPAMRLGLANGPVSSDKIIYFGKYDK
;
A
#
# COMPACT_ATOMS: atom_id res chain seq x y z
N MET A 1 -10.83 10.80 -17.12
CA MET A 1 -11.51 12.08 -16.90
C MET A 1 -12.00 12.08 -15.47
N ASN A 2 -11.38 12.86 -14.59
CA ASN A 2 -11.79 12.89 -13.20
C ASN A 2 -13.02 13.76 -13.07
N VAL A 3 -14.10 13.18 -12.62
CA VAL A 3 -15.27 13.94 -12.25
C VAL A 3 -15.01 14.47 -10.84
N VAL A 4 -14.75 15.75 -10.75
CA VAL A 4 -14.77 16.47 -9.48
C VAL A 4 -16.18 16.91 -9.27
N VAL A 5 -16.80 16.29 -8.30
CA VAL A 5 -17.92 16.91 -7.63
C VAL A 5 -17.30 17.62 -6.44
N GLU A 6 -17.53 18.89 -6.28
CA GLU A 6 -17.16 19.57 -5.04
C GLU A 6 -17.78 18.79 -3.88
N ASN A 7 -17.02 18.61 -2.79
CA ASN A 7 -17.48 17.81 -1.63
C ASN A 7 -18.89 18.19 -1.17
N ASN A 8 -19.28 19.46 -1.31
CA ASN A 8 -20.60 19.97 -1.00
C ASN A 8 -21.71 19.43 -1.92
N GLU A 9 -21.41 19.17 -3.22
CA GLU A 9 -22.40 18.66 -4.17
C GLU A 9 -22.61 17.15 -3.97
N ILE A 10 -21.56 16.39 -3.62
CA ILE A 10 -21.67 14.97 -3.23
C ILE A 10 -22.44 14.86 -1.92
N GLN A 11 -22.11 15.70 -0.93
CA GLN A 11 -22.80 15.73 0.36
C GLN A 11 -24.27 16.04 0.17
N GLN A 12 -24.62 16.99 -0.67
CA GLN A 12 -26.00 17.38 -0.95
C GLN A 12 -26.80 16.27 -1.65
N VAL A 13 -26.20 15.58 -2.63
CA VAL A 13 -26.80 14.42 -3.29
C VAL A 13 -26.99 13.25 -2.31
N THR A 14 -26.04 13.03 -1.41
CA THR A 14 -26.13 11.99 -0.38
C THR A 14 -27.13 12.31 0.72
N ASP A 15 -27.24 13.56 1.13
CA ASP A 15 -28.21 13.98 2.14
C ASP A 15 -29.65 13.97 1.60
N ASP A 16 -29.85 14.32 0.35
CA ASP A 16 -31.15 14.19 -0.35
C ASP A 16 -31.60 12.73 -0.47
N LEU A 17 -30.67 11.78 -0.65
CA LEU A 17 -30.95 10.34 -0.66
C LEU A 17 -31.31 9.80 0.74
N LYS A 18 -30.67 10.29 1.81
CA LYS A 18 -30.99 9.93 3.20
C LYS A 18 -32.39 10.36 3.64
N GLN A 19 -32.85 11.50 3.15
CA GLN A 19 -34.12 12.09 3.55
C GLN A 19 -35.32 11.62 2.73
N GLY A 20 -35.13 10.71 1.77
CA GLY A 20 -36.21 10.23 0.91
C GLY A 20 -36.82 11.30 0.01
N HIS A 21 -36.16 12.45 -0.13
CA HIS A 21 -36.63 13.55 -0.95
C HIS A 21 -36.56 13.23 -2.44
N VAL A 22 -37.64 13.49 -3.11
CA VAL A 22 -37.87 13.34 -4.53
C VAL A 22 -36.68 13.92 -5.32
N ARG A 23 -36.07 13.03 -6.07
CA ARG A 23 -35.09 13.19 -7.15
C ARG A 23 -34.96 14.62 -7.68
N LYS A 24 -34.22 15.46 -7.03
CA LYS A 24 -33.67 16.65 -7.67
C LYS A 24 -32.66 16.15 -8.68
N THR A 25 -32.99 16.23 -9.95
CA THR A 25 -32.09 15.84 -11.05
C THR A 25 -30.93 16.80 -11.09
N HIS A 26 -29.78 16.38 -10.57
CA HIS A 26 -28.54 17.12 -10.77
C HIS A 26 -28.25 17.23 -12.28
N VAL A 27 -27.79 18.41 -12.73
CA VAL A 27 -27.59 18.68 -14.16
C VAL A 27 -26.53 17.75 -14.76
N VAL A 28 -25.46 17.46 -14.04
CA VAL A 28 -24.29 16.73 -14.51
C VAL A 28 -24.32 15.27 -14.10
N TYR A 29 -24.91 14.91 -12.95
CA TYR A 29 -24.85 13.58 -12.37
C TYR A 29 -26.22 12.95 -12.19
N LYS A 30 -26.24 11.62 -12.21
CA LYS A 30 -27.38 10.80 -11.77
C LYS A 30 -26.87 9.64 -10.91
N THR A 31 -27.63 9.22 -9.93
CA THR A 31 -27.37 7.99 -9.20
C THR A 31 -27.88 6.79 -9.99
N SER A 32 -27.17 5.69 -9.93
CA SER A 32 -27.55 4.39 -10.49
C SER A 32 -27.34 3.31 -9.43
N GLY A 33 -28.24 2.32 -9.39
CA GLY A 33 -28.23 1.25 -8.39
C GLY A 33 -29.38 1.34 -7.40
N THR A 34 -29.79 0.21 -6.83
CA THR A 34 -31.01 0.05 -6.01
C THR A 34 -30.78 0.23 -4.52
N GLY A 35 -29.65 0.77 -4.10
CA GLY A 35 -29.42 1.23 -2.73
C GLY A 35 -28.87 0.18 -1.74
N LYS A 36 -29.18 -1.10 -1.81
CA LYS A 36 -28.57 -2.12 -0.93
C LYS A 36 -27.17 -2.52 -1.38
N ASN A 37 -26.98 -2.65 -2.69
CA ASN A 37 -25.69 -3.00 -3.29
C ASN A 37 -25.17 -1.78 -4.04
N GLU A 38 -24.12 -1.16 -3.53
CA GLU A 38 -23.24 -0.21 -4.22
C GLU A 38 -23.92 0.80 -5.17
N ALA A 39 -24.39 1.90 -4.60
CA ALA A 39 -24.83 3.02 -5.42
C ALA A 39 -23.64 3.62 -6.18
N SER A 40 -23.82 3.85 -7.47
CA SER A 40 -22.83 4.55 -8.30
C SER A 40 -23.36 5.92 -8.73
N ILE A 41 -22.44 6.86 -8.90
CA ILE A 41 -22.70 8.16 -9.52
C ILE A 41 -22.29 8.08 -10.98
N VAL A 42 -23.22 8.39 -11.88
CA VAL A 42 -22.98 8.40 -13.32
C VAL A 42 -22.85 9.84 -13.81
N CYS A 43 -21.77 10.15 -14.49
CA CYS A 43 -21.58 11.42 -15.16
C CYS A 43 -22.39 11.46 -16.47
N LYS A 44 -23.44 12.28 -16.54
CA LYS A 44 -24.28 12.44 -17.74
C LYS A 44 -23.48 13.02 -18.92
N LEU A 45 -22.59 13.99 -18.67
CA LEU A 45 -21.81 14.64 -19.71
C LEU A 45 -20.76 13.69 -20.33
N CYS A 46 -20.06 12.93 -19.47
CA CYS A 46 -19.06 11.96 -19.93
C CYS A 46 -19.71 10.75 -20.61
N SER A 47 -20.84 10.29 -20.06
CA SER A 47 -21.58 9.15 -20.60
C SER A 47 -22.33 9.46 -21.92
N ALA A 48 -22.56 10.74 -22.22
CA ALA A 48 -23.17 11.15 -23.49
C ALA A 48 -22.18 11.07 -24.68
N ARG A 49 -20.88 10.92 -24.41
CA ARG A 49 -19.86 10.76 -25.45
C ARG A 49 -19.90 9.33 -25.98
N LYS A 50 -20.04 9.21 -27.28
CA LYS A 50 -19.95 7.91 -27.96
C LYS A 50 -18.49 7.62 -28.30
N ASN A 51 -18.00 6.47 -27.93
CA ASN A 51 -16.72 5.95 -28.40
C ASN A 51 -17.02 4.92 -29.49
N ASN A 52 -16.62 5.17 -30.72
CA ASN A 52 -16.88 4.30 -31.88
C ASN A 52 -18.38 3.94 -32.09
N GLY A 53 -19.30 4.83 -31.73
CA GLY A 53 -20.75 4.59 -31.90
C GLY A 53 -21.45 3.96 -30.70
N GLU A 54 -20.74 3.35 -29.78
CA GLU A 54 -21.31 2.74 -28.58
C GLU A 54 -21.40 3.73 -27.41
N PRO A 55 -22.51 3.73 -26.65
CA PRO A 55 -22.64 4.60 -25.48
C PRO A 55 -21.72 4.10 -24.35
N VAL A 56 -20.79 4.94 -23.91
CA VAL A 56 -19.94 4.65 -22.76
C VAL A 56 -20.56 5.23 -21.50
N GLN A 57 -20.84 4.40 -20.52
CA GLN A 57 -21.28 4.86 -19.21
C GLN A 57 -20.05 5.14 -18.34
N VAL A 58 -19.85 6.40 -17.97
CA VAL A 58 -18.81 6.80 -17.00
C VAL A 58 -19.48 6.89 -15.63
N SER A 59 -19.19 5.92 -14.79
CA SER A 59 -19.71 5.83 -13.43
C SER A 59 -18.57 5.53 -12.45
N PHE A 60 -18.79 5.86 -11.20
CA PHE A 60 -17.91 5.49 -10.09
C PHE A 60 -18.76 5.17 -8.88
N MET A 61 -18.28 4.22 -8.10
CA MET A 61 -18.97 3.75 -6.91
C MET A 61 -18.78 4.75 -5.77
N MET A 62 -19.83 4.91 -4.99
CA MET A 62 -19.79 5.73 -3.79
C MET A 62 -19.04 4.98 -2.71
N LYS A 63 -18.11 5.65 -2.06
CA LYS A 63 -17.35 5.13 -0.92
C LYS A 63 -17.68 5.92 0.34
N SER A 64 -17.57 5.29 1.50
CA SER A 64 -17.71 5.96 2.79
C SER A 64 -16.49 6.84 3.07
N ASN A 65 -16.68 8.14 3.15
CA ASN A 65 -15.61 9.07 3.54
C ASN A 65 -15.16 8.83 4.98
N GLN A 66 -16.07 8.39 5.85
CA GLN A 66 -15.75 8.00 7.22
C GLN A 66 -14.79 6.81 7.21
N ALA A 67 -15.13 5.74 6.48
CA ALA A 67 -14.29 4.53 6.38
C ALA A 67 -12.90 4.83 5.78
N VAL A 68 -12.82 5.72 4.77
CA VAL A 68 -11.53 6.18 4.22
C VAL A 68 -10.71 6.91 5.28
N ASN A 69 -11.34 7.77 6.06
CA ASN A 69 -10.64 8.53 7.11
C ASN A 69 -10.20 7.62 8.27
N GLU A 70 -11.02 6.68 8.70
CA GLU A 70 -10.66 5.67 9.71
C GLU A 70 -9.46 4.84 9.27
N GLU A 71 -9.45 4.39 8.02
CA GLU A 71 -8.33 3.63 7.48
C GLU A 71 -7.06 4.48 7.36
N TYR A 72 -7.20 5.76 6.96
CA TYR A 72 -6.09 6.70 6.97
C TYR A 72 -5.54 6.90 8.39
N GLN A 73 -6.40 7.06 9.38
CA GLN A 73 -5.99 7.20 10.79
C GLN A 73 -5.26 5.95 11.26
N ARG A 74 -5.75 4.75 10.95
CA ARG A 74 -5.08 3.49 11.26
C ARG A 74 -3.66 3.44 10.65
N ILE A 75 -3.53 3.76 9.36
CA ILE A 75 -2.26 3.74 8.63
C ILE A 75 -1.29 4.80 9.16
N SER A 76 -1.80 5.97 9.52
CA SER A 76 -1.00 7.13 9.93
C SER A 76 -0.75 7.21 11.44
N ALA A 77 -1.34 6.33 12.23
CA ALA A 77 -1.29 6.35 13.70
C ALA A 77 0.14 6.43 14.26
N TYR A 78 1.12 5.83 13.57
CA TYR A 78 2.52 5.87 14.00
C TYR A 78 3.15 7.27 13.95
N LEU A 79 2.59 8.20 13.16
CA LEU A 79 3.05 9.59 13.07
C LEU A 79 2.57 10.45 14.23
N GLU A 80 1.57 9.99 14.96
CA GLU A 80 1.08 10.69 16.13
C GLU A 80 2.04 10.44 17.30
N PRO A 81 2.37 11.49 18.06
CA PRO A 81 3.18 11.30 19.25
C PRO A 81 2.44 10.40 20.22
N ASP A 82 3.15 9.44 20.83
CA ASP A 82 2.62 8.63 21.92
C ASP A 82 2.06 9.55 23.01
N GLU A 83 0.77 9.73 23.06
CA GLU A 83 0.14 10.43 24.16
C GLU A 83 0.35 9.65 25.45
N LEU A 84 0.96 10.30 26.43
CA LEU A 84 1.08 9.74 27.76
C LEU A 84 -0.31 9.48 28.31
N LYS A 85 -0.69 8.21 28.46
CA LYS A 85 -1.99 7.83 29.07
C LYS A 85 -1.83 7.57 30.55
N CYS A 86 -2.84 7.92 31.33
CA CYS A 86 -2.84 7.59 32.75
C CYS A 86 -2.84 6.07 32.94
N ARG A 87 -1.94 5.54 33.78
CA ARG A 87 -1.88 4.08 34.06
C ARG A 87 -3.04 3.56 34.89
N ASN A 88 -3.85 4.42 35.44
CA ASN A 88 -5.08 4.02 36.13
C ASN A 88 -6.20 3.84 35.11
N ARG A 89 -6.63 2.60 34.85
CA ARG A 89 -7.72 2.31 33.91
C ARG A 89 -9.04 2.97 34.30
N GLU A 90 -9.28 3.18 35.59
CA GLU A 90 -10.47 3.83 36.15
C GLU A 90 -10.33 5.35 36.21
N CYS A 91 -9.26 5.92 35.69
CA CYS A 91 -9.09 7.37 35.69
C CYS A 91 -10.12 8.03 34.76
N PRO A 92 -10.79 9.11 35.19
CA PRO A 92 -11.71 9.83 34.31
C PRO A 92 -11.12 10.33 33.00
N THR A 93 -9.80 10.49 32.90
CA THR A 93 -9.11 10.81 31.65
C THR A 93 -9.13 9.65 30.65
N ASN A 94 -9.16 8.41 31.13
CA ASN A 94 -9.25 7.22 30.27
C ASN A 94 -10.70 6.81 29.97
N LEU A 95 -11.63 7.06 30.91
CA LEU A 95 -13.03 6.66 30.76
C LEU A 95 -13.88 7.69 30.00
N ASN A 96 -13.61 8.98 30.20
CA ASN A 96 -14.50 10.08 29.76
C ASN A 96 -13.83 10.98 28.71
N GLY A 97 -12.68 10.60 28.12
CA GLY A 97 -11.97 11.41 27.13
C GLY A 97 -11.50 12.78 27.64
N LYS A 98 -11.45 13.00 28.96
CA LYS A 98 -10.95 14.25 29.52
C LYS A 98 -9.45 14.41 29.22
N PRO A 99 -8.98 15.61 28.88
CA PRO A 99 -7.58 15.83 28.59
C PRO A 99 -6.70 15.46 29.79
N LEU A 100 -5.65 14.70 29.55
CA LEU A 100 -4.70 14.27 30.58
C LEU A 100 -3.84 15.45 31.01
N LYS A 101 -4.04 15.92 32.26
CA LYS A 101 -3.21 16.97 32.86
C LYS A 101 -2.14 16.32 33.71
N LEU A 102 -0.88 16.61 33.39
CA LEU A 102 0.32 16.01 34.03
C LEU A 102 1.16 17.08 34.74
N LYS A 103 1.63 16.75 35.94
CA LYS A 103 2.64 17.51 36.67
C LYS A 103 3.99 16.77 36.60
N LYS A 104 5.05 17.43 36.16
CA LYS A 104 6.42 16.90 36.20
C LYS A 104 6.87 16.67 37.64
N ARG A 105 7.49 15.53 37.93
CA ARG A 105 7.94 15.11 39.27
C ARG A 105 9.41 14.68 39.27
N GLY A 106 10.26 15.33 38.47
CA GLY A 106 11.69 15.01 38.36
C GLY A 106 11.91 13.74 37.52
N PHE A 107 13.12 13.20 37.64
CA PHE A 107 13.56 12.06 36.81
C PHE A 107 13.70 10.78 37.63
N THR A 108 13.64 9.64 36.98
CA THR A 108 14.03 8.36 37.55
C THR A 108 15.57 8.25 37.61
N LYS A 109 16.09 7.27 38.35
CA LYS A 109 17.54 6.95 38.34
C LYS A 109 18.07 6.60 36.95
N ALA A 110 17.18 6.18 36.03
CA ALA A 110 17.48 5.85 34.64
C ALA A 110 17.29 7.05 33.68
N GLY A 111 17.07 8.27 34.18
CA GLY A 111 16.95 9.47 33.37
C GLY A 111 15.57 9.74 32.77
N HIS A 112 14.56 8.89 33.00
CA HIS A 112 13.21 9.09 32.46
C HIS A 112 12.42 10.12 33.27
N GLN A 113 11.69 11.02 32.60
CA GLN A 113 10.85 12.02 33.22
C GLN A 113 9.66 11.34 33.96
N ARG A 114 9.48 11.69 35.23
CA ARG A 114 8.33 11.26 36.03
C ARG A 114 7.23 12.31 35.96
N TYR A 115 6.01 11.83 35.84
CA TYR A 115 4.81 12.65 35.85
C TYR A 115 3.84 12.15 36.92
N GLN A 116 2.96 13.04 37.34
CA GLN A 116 1.81 12.71 38.18
C GLN A 116 0.54 13.15 37.45
N CYS A 117 -0.41 12.25 37.31
CA CYS A 117 -1.74 12.58 36.79
C CYS A 117 -2.45 13.49 37.80
N LEU A 118 -2.86 14.68 37.39
CA LEU A 118 -3.56 15.63 38.26
C LEU A 118 -5.00 15.18 38.58
N THR A 119 -5.57 14.29 37.77
CA THR A 119 -6.96 13.82 37.97
C THR A 119 -7.06 12.70 38.99
N CYS A 120 -6.12 11.74 39.02
CA CYS A 120 -6.19 10.58 39.92
C CYS A 120 -4.96 10.43 40.84
N GLY A 121 -3.99 11.32 40.76
CA GLY A 121 -2.78 11.30 41.59
C GLY A 121 -1.75 10.23 41.23
N LYS A 122 -2.07 9.29 40.35
CA LYS A 122 -1.17 8.17 39.99
C LYS A 122 0.07 8.65 39.26
N SER A 123 1.23 8.12 39.63
CA SER A 123 2.50 8.44 38.97
C SER A 123 2.68 7.61 37.70
N LEU A 124 3.19 8.27 36.66
CA LEU A 124 3.59 7.65 35.41
C LEU A 124 4.98 8.14 35.03
N THR A 125 5.64 7.37 34.22
CA THR A 125 6.99 7.66 33.77
C THR A 125 7.01 7.59 32.26
N ASP A 126 7.59 8.56 31.64
CA ASP A 126 7.92 8.53 30.23
C ASP A 126 9.09 7.54 30.08
N SER A 127 8.76 6.29 29.84
CA SER A 127 9.74 5.22 29.65
C SER A 127 9.53 4.57 28.30
N ASP A 128 10.62 4.25 27.66
CA ASP A 128 10.68 3.54 26.37
C ASP A 128 10.06 2.13 26.37
N GLY A 129 9.35 1.73 27.43
CA GLY A 129 8.80 0.38 27.58
C GLY A 129 9.85 -0.69 27.92
N SER A 130 11.15 -0.38 27.83
CA SER A 130 12.23 -1.35 28.06
C SER A 130 12.39 -1.77 29.52
N ARG A 131 11.79 -1.01 30.45
CA ARG A 131 11.95 -1.21 31.91
C ARG A 131 11.44 -2.57 32.42
N THR A 132 10.49 -3.18 31.72
CA THR A 132 9.91 -4.50 32.06
C THR A 132 10.50 -5.64 31.23
N HIS A 133 11.42 -5.32 30.31
CA HIS A 133 12.02 -6.32 29.45
C HIS A 133 13.05 -7.15 30.20
N ARG A 134 12.67 -8.38 30.48
CA ARG A 134 13.65 -9.39 30.86
C ARG A 134 14.54 -9.72 29.67
N ARG A 135 15.83 -9.88 29.89
CA ARG A 135 16.83 -10.21 28.86
C ARG A 135 16.84 -9.20 27.69
N ALA A 136 16.99 -7.92 28.03
CA ALA A 136 17.10 -6.84 27.03
C ALA A 136 18.33 -7.03 26.11
N GLU A 137 19.38 -7.70 26.59
CA GLU A 137 20.63 -7.98 25.87
C GLU A 137 20.43 -8.77 24.57
N ILE A 138 19.33 -9.52 24.45
CA ILE A 138 19.08 -10.30 23.22
C ILE A 138 18.31 -9.53 22.16
N ASN A 139 17.76 -8.34 22.44
CA ASN A 139 16.87 -7.63 21.51
C ASN A 139 17.57 -7.33 20.18
N LEU A 140 18.81 -6.86 20.23
CA LEU A 140 19.59 -6.55 19.03
C LEU A 140 19.80 -7.80 18.17
N ARG A 141 20.25 -8.89 18.81
CA ARG A 141 20.45 -10.16 18.11
C ARG A 141 19.15 -10.75 17.57
N LEU A 142 18.04 -10.57 18.28
CA LEU A 142 16.73 -10.97 17.80
C LEU A 142 16.35 -10.19 16.54
N PHE A 143 16.51 -8.86 16.54
CA PHE A 143 16.25 -8.02 15.37
C PHE A 143 17.04 -8.50 14.14
N ASP A 144 18.36 -8.71 14.30
CA ASP A 144 19.22 -9.17 13.21
C ASP A 144 18.78 -10.55 12.68
N LEU A 145 18.37 -11.48 13.55
CA LEU A 145 17.88 -12.79 13.17
C LEU A 145 16.52 -12.74 12.45
N LEU A 146 15.62 -11.81 12.85
CA LEU A 146 14.33 -11.62 12.19
C LEU A 146 14.47 -11.18 10.74
N VAL A 147 15.45 -10.34 10.43
CA VAL A 147 15.72 -9.82 9.08
C VAL A 147 16.77 -10.65 8.32
N SER A 148 17.15 -11.83 8.83
CA SER A 148 18.14 -12.74 8.23
C SER A 148 17.56 -14.11 7.87
N LYS A 149 16.29 -14.18 7.52
CA LYS A 149 15.59 -15.41 7.08
C LYS A 149 15.54 -16.53 8.13
N VAL A 150 15.81 -16.27 9.39
CA VAL A 150 15.82 -17.31 10.43
C VAL A 150 14.39 -17.57 10.93
N PRO A 151 13.88 -18.82 10.87
CA PRO A 151 12.55 -19.17 11.38
C PRO A 151 12.42 -18.91 12.88
N LEU A 152 11.26 -18.42 13.36
CA LEU A 152 11.04 -18.06 14.77
C LEU A 152 11.35 -19.23 15.72
N ARG A 153 11.03 -20.48 15.34
CA ARG A 153 11.36 -21.68 16.15
C ARG A 153 12.87 -21.88 16.30
N LYS A 154 13.67 -21.55 15.28
CA LYS A 154 15.13 -21.61 15.37
C LYS A 154 15.67 -20.45 16.20
N ILE A 155 15.09 -19.26 16.07
CA ILE A 155 15.43 -18.11 16.92
C ILE A 155 15.23 -18.45 18.40
N ALA A 156 14.08 -19.07 18.75
CA ALA A 156 13.81 -19.52 20.12
C ALA A 156 14.92 -20.41 20.67
N LYS A 157 15.40 -21.36 19.87
CA LYS A 157 16.50 -22.27 20.24
C LYS A 157 17.82 -21.54 20.35
N LEU A 158 18.17 -20.68 19.40
CA LEU A 158 19.45 -19.95 19.38
C LEU A 158 19.59 -18.96 20.53
N LEU A 159 18.48 -18.34 20.95
CA LEU A 159 18.46 -17.34 22.01
C LEU A 159 18.07 -17.93 23.38
N HIS A 160 17.76 -19.22 23.44
CA HIS A 160 17.29 -19.92 24.65
C HIS A 160 16.10 -19.20 25.31
N ILE A 161 15.06 -18.88 24.52
CA ILE A 161 13.84 -18.22 24.98
C ILE A 161 12.58 -18.94 24.47
N SER A 162 11.45 -18.68 25.13
CA SER A 162 10.16 -19.19 24.68
C SER A 162 9.67 -18.48 23.42
N GLN A 163 8.79 -19.14 22.64
CA GLN A 163 8.15 -18.49 21.49
C GLN A 163 7.30 -17.28 21.92
N LYS A 164 6.61 -17.36 23.06
CA LYS A 164 5.86 -16.23 23.61
C LYS A 164 6.77 -15.00 23.81
N THR A 165 7.97 -15.22 24.36
CA THR A 165 8.94 -14.13 24.55
C THR A 165 9.37 -13.50 23.21
N ILE A 166 9.44 -14.29 22.13
CA ILE A 166 9.75 -13.74 20.80
C ILE A 166 8.62 -12.82 20.35
N TYR A 167 7.36 -13.22 20.46
CA TYR A 167 6.23 -12.39 20.08
C TYR A 167 6.19 -11.06 20.88
N ASP A 168 6.33 -11.14 22.20
CA ASP A 168 6.39 -9.95 23.08
C ASP A 168 7.54 -9.01 22.68
N LYS A 169 8.67 -9.57 22.23
CA LYS A 169 9.81 -8.79 21.76
C LYS A 169 9.62 -8.23 20.34
N ILE A 170 8.92 -8.93 19.48
CA ILE A 170 8.54 -8.41 18.16
C ILE A 170 7.65 -7.18 18.34
N ASP A 171 6.69 -7.21 19.27
CA ASP A 171 5.83 -6.06 19.57
C ASP A 171 6.65 -4.85 20.04
N PHE A 172 7.62 -5.08 20.92
CA PHE A 172 8.53 -4.02 21.34
C PHE A 172 9.37 -3.47 20.19
N ILE A 173 10.02 -4.33 19.41
CA ILE A 173 10.86 -3.95 18.27
C ILE A 173 10.03 -3.17 17.24
N HIS A 174 8.82 -3.64 16.94
CA HIS A 174 7.89 -2.95 16.04
C HIS A 174 7.60 -1.53 16.52
N SER A 175 7.18 -1.39 17.80
CA SER A 175 6.91 -0.07 18.38
C SER A 175 8.12 0.88 18.28
N GLN A 176 9.31 0.39 18.54
CA GLN A 176 10.53 1.20 18.45
C GLN A 176 10.88 1.57 17.00
N CYS A 177 10.73 0.64 16.07
CA CYS A 177 10.89 0.92 14.63
C CYS A 177 9.92 2.01 14.17
N MET A 178 8.65 1.95 14.57
CA MET A 178 7.64 2.92 14.18
C MET A 178 7.92 4.31 14.76
N LYS A 179 8.31 4.41 16.03
CA LYS A 179 8.73 5.68 16.65
C LYS A 179 9.94 6.30 15.94
N PHE A 180 10.92 5.46 15.62
CA PHE A 180 12.11 5.91 14.90
C PHE A 180 11.78 6.43 13.50
N VAL A 181 10.94 5.73 12.77
CA VAL A 181 10.50 6.12 11.41
C VAL A 181 9.67 7.39 11.48
N ALA A 182 8.73 7.48 12.44
CA ALA A 182 7.88 8.65 12.63
C ALA A 182 8.66 9.94 12.81
N GLU A 183 9.67 9.95 13.70
CA GLU A 183 10.50 11.16 13.92
C GLU A 183 11.15 11.66 12.63
N ARG A 184 11.53 10.74 11.75
CA ARG A 184 12.18 11.10 10.48
C ARG A 184 11.18 11.51 9.41
N GLU A 185 10.06 10.82 9.31
CA GLU A 185 9.01 11.15 8.35
C GLU A 185 8.26 12.44 8.73
N LEU A 186 8.19 12.80 10.02
CA LEU A 186 7.73 14.12 10.46
C LEU A 186 8.52 15.28 9.83
N ARG A 187 9.79 15.09 9.47
CA ARG A 187 10.57 16.11 8.74
C ARG A 187 10.03 16.39 7.35
N LEU A 188 9.41 15.40 6.70
CA LEU A 188 8.68 15.58 5.43
C LEU A 188 7.39 16.39 5.66
N LEU A 189 6.63 16.01 6.68
CA LEU A 189 5.39 16.67 7.07
C LEU A 189 5.58 18.13 7.48
N GLU A 190 6.69 18.44 8.12
CA GLU A 190 7.02 19.80 8.55
C GLU A 190 7.72 20.63 7.45
N GLY A 191 7.95 20.06 6.27
CA GLY A 191 8.64 20.72 5.17
C GLY A 191 10.14 20.98 5.43
N LYS A 192 10.71 20.36 6.46
CA LYS A 192 12.15 20.48 6.78
C LYS A 192 13.04 19.84 5.71
N LEU A 193 12.52 18.84 5.01
CA LEU A 193 13.18 18.23 3.86
C LEU A 193 12.53 18.74 2.57
N LYS A 194 13.24 19.57 1.82
CA LYS A 194 12.75 20.15 0.57
C LYS A 194 12.92 19.16 -0.58
N LEU A 195 11.83 18.55 -1.01
CA LEU A 195 11.79 17.67 -2.17
C LEU A 195 11.05 18.35 -3.32
N HIS A 196 11.79 18.72 -4.36
CA HIS A 196 11.18 19.38 -5.52
C HIS A 196 10.35 18.41 -6.36
N ARG A 197 10.76 17.13 -6.42
CA ARG A 197 10.11 16.15 -7.28
C ARG A 197 10.36 14.72 -6.79
N LEU A 198 9.27 13.92 -6.75
CA LEU A 198 9.33 12.49 -6.49
C LEU A 198 8.84 11.69 -7.69
N TYR A 199 9.51 10.59 -7.98
CA TYR A 199 9.08 9.54 -8.87
C TYR A 199 8.84 8.29 -8.04
N LEU A 200 7.63 7.80 -8.05
CA LEU A 200 7.12 6.79 -7.11
C LEU A 200 6.65 5.57 -7.88
N SER A 201 7.04 4.40 -7.45
CA SER A 201 6.48 3.13 -7.91
C SER A 201 5.56 2.57 -6.84
N THR A 202 4.36 2.18 -7.24
CA THR A 202 3.34 1.60 -6.34
C THR A 202 2.86 0.28 -6.93
N ASP A 203 2.88 -0.76 -6.10
CA ASP A 203 2.37 -2.08 -6.45
C ASP A 203 1.82 -2.75 -5.19
N ARG A 204 1.09 -3.83 -5.36
CA ARG A 204 0.59 -4.66 -4.27
C ARG A 204 1.06 -6.10 -4.38
N GLN A 205 1.10 -6.78 -3.25
CA GLN A 205 1.39 -8.20 -3.18
C GLN A 205 0.40 -8.91 -2.28
N VAL A 206 0.12 -10.15 -2.59
CA VAL A 206 -0.70 -11.05 -1.75
C VAL A 206 0.20 -11.79 -0.78
N GLN A 207 -0.24 -11.87 0.47
CA GLN A 207 0.35 -12.68 1.53
C GLN A 207 -0.72 -13.62 2.10
N ILE A 208 -0.34 -14.84 2.38
CA ILE A 208 -1.27 -15.86 2.86
C ILE A 208 -0.90 -16.27 4.28
N THR A 209 -1.88 -16.31 5.18
CA THR A 209 -1.72 -16.90 6.51
C THR A 209 -2.29 -18.31 6.56
N ASN A 210 -1.75 -19.13 7.44
CA ASN A 210 -2.22 -20.49 7.60
C ASN A 210 -3.56 -20.55 8.36
N TRP A 211 -4.33 -21.58 8.06
CA TRP A 211 -5.52 -21.94 8.83
C TRP A 211 -5.17 -22.23 10.30
N VAL A 212 -6.08 -21.87 11.20
CA VAL A 212 -5.91 -21.99 12.66
C VAL A 212 -6.70 -23.17 13.24
N LYS A 213 -7.85 -23.46 12.62
CA LYS A 213 -8.76 -24.53 13.08
C LYS A 213 -8.67 -25.75 12.15
N ARG A 214 -8.69 -26.93 12.73
CA ARG A 214 -8.55 -28.19 12.00
C ARG A 214 -9.81 -28.52 11.15
N GLU A 215 -10.93 -27.99 11.57
CA GLU A 215 -12.24 -28.15 10.95
C GLU A 215 -12.39 -27.25 9.71
N ASP A 216 -11.75 -26.08 9.72
CA ASP A 216 -11.73 -25.13 8.62
C ASP A 216 -10.29 -24.83 8.20
N LYS A 217 -9.87 -25.42 7.07
CA LYS A 217 -8.51 -25.32 6.53
C LYS A 217 -8.37 -24.24 5.47
N ARG A 218 -9.35 -23.36 5.34
CA ARG A 218 -9.24 -22.20 4.47
C ARG A 218 -8.19 -21.23 5.03
N ASN A 219 -7.46 -20.58 4.14
CA ASN A 219 -6.44 -19.59 4.49
C ASN A 219 -7.05 -18.18 4.53
N THR A 220 -6.37 -17.27 5.21
CA THR A 220 -6.67 -15.84 5.09
C THR A 220 -5.65 -15.20 4.16
N GLU A 221 -6.13 -14.49 3.15
CA GLU A 221 -5.31 -13.71 2.24
C GLU A 221 -5.29 -12.25 2.68
N LEU A 222 -4.10 -11.66 2.66
CA LEU A 222 -3.87 -10.24 2.94
C LEU A 222 -3.24 -9.58 1.72
N TYR A 223 -3.73 -8.40 1.40
CA TYR A 223 -3.19 -7.56 0.33
C TYR A 223 -2.33 -6.46 0.92
N GLY A 224 -1.05 -6.47 0.57
CA GLY A 224 -0.11 -5.44 1.00
C GLY A 224 0.18 -4.48 -0.14
N ILE A 225 -0.19 -3.20 0.01
CA ILE A 225 0.15 -2.14 -0.93
C ILE A 225 1.41 -1.41 -0.47
N GLY A 226 2.35 -1.16 -1.39
CA GLY A 226 3.59 -0.47 -1.09
C GLY A 226 3.92 0.62 -2.10
N THR A 227 4.60 1.68 -1.62
CA THR A 227 5.09 2.77 -2.47
C THR A 227 6.54 3.09 -2.17
N ALA A 228 7.38 3.09 -3.21
CA ALA A 228 8.80 3.38 -3.10
C ALA A 228 9.26 4.47 -4.08
N CYS A 229 10.28 5.24 -3.70
CA CYS A 229 10.92 6.21 -4.59
C CYS A 229 11.82 5.52 -5.61
N LEU A 230 11.58 5.71 -6.89
CA LEU A 230 12.37 5.14 -7.98
C LEU A 230 13.86 5.57 -7.95
N LYS A 231 14.14 6.79 -7.49
CA LYS A 231 15.50 7.32 -7.47
C LYS A 231 16.29 6.81 -6.27
N THR A 232 15.66 6.76 -5.10
CA THR A 232 16.34 6.48 -3.84
C THR A 232 16.10 5.06 -3.35
N GLY A 233 15.01 4.41 -3.79
CA GLY A 233 14.54 3.13 -3.25
C GLY A 233 13.89 3.25 -1.88
N TYR A 234 13.72 4.46 -1.34
CA TYR A 234 13.06 4.65 -0.05
C TYR A 234 11.59 4.23 -0.13
N VAL A 235 11.17 3.35 0.78
CA VAL A 235 9.80 2.84 0.87
C VAL A 235 9.04 3.72 1.86
N PHE A 236 8.13 4.54 1.33
CA PHE A 236 7.34 5.49 2.14
C PHE A 236 6.25 4.79 2.95
N ALA A 237 5.60 3.79 2.36
CA ALA A 237 4.54 3.05 3.00
C ALA A 237 4.50 1.59 2.50
N PHE A 238 4.09 0.70 3.40
CA PHE A 238 3.77 -0.69 3.10
C PHE A 238 2.63 -1.12 4.04
N ASN A 239 1.41 -1.14 3.54
CA ASN A 239 0.21 -1.29 4.33
C ASN A 239 -0.58 -2.54 3.93
N PHE A 240 -1.00 -3.33 4.90
CA PHE A 240 -1.87 -4.48 4.70
C PHE A 240 -3.34 -4.12 5.00
N ASN A 241 -4.25 -4.77 4.32
CA ASN A 241 -5.69 -4.67 4.52
C ASN A 241 -6.16 -5.45 5.77
N PHE A 242 -5.48 -5.23 6.89
CA PHE A 242 -5.72 -5.93 8.14
C PHE A 242 -5.60 -5.00 9.33
N ASP A 243 -6.59 -5.05 10.23
CA ASP A 243 -6.57 -4.31 11.48
C ASP A 243 -6.58 -5.28 12.66
N HIS A 244 -5.53 -5.22 13.47
CA HIS A 244 -5.36 -6.06 14.65
C HIS A 244 -5.93 -5.44 15.93
N HIS A 245 -6.40 -4.20 15.88
CA HIS A 245 -6.94 -3.49 17.02
C HIS A 245 -8.44 -3.75 17.24
N GLU A 246 -9.15 -4.14 16.21
CA GLU A 246 -10.56 -4.49 16.25
C GLU A 246 -10.74 -6.02 16.31
N LEU A 247 -11.86 -6.46 16.89
CA LEU A 247 -12.25 -7.86 16.92
C LEU A 247 -13.47 -8.08 16.03
N GLN A 248 -13.46 -9.12 15.23
CA GLN A 248 -14.57 -9.44 14.32
C GLN A 248 -15.91 -9.56 15.07
N GLU A 249 -15.89 -10.21 16.25
CA GLU A 249 -17.08 -10.40 17.08
C GLU A 249 -17.68 -9.05 17.54
N ASP A 250 -16.84 -8.09 17.91
CA ASP A 250 -17.29 -6.77 18.37
C ASP A 250 -17.89 -5.96 17.21
N VAL A 251 -17.26 -6.02 16.03
CA VAL A 251 -17.77 -5.35 14.81
C VAL A 251 -19.10 -5.94 14.39
N GLU A 252 -19.23 -7.27 14.39
CA GLU A 252 -20.48 -7.97 14.06
C GLU A 252 -21.61 -7.63 15.06
N ALA A 253 -21.27 -7.59 16.35
CA ALA A 253 -22.23 -7.23 17.40
C ALA A 253 -22.70 -5.78 17.23
N TYR A 254 -21.78 -4.86 16.93
CA TYR A 254 -22.09 -3.46 16.66
C TYR A 254 -22.97 -3.30 15.42
N ALA A 255 -22.59 -3.93 14.30
CA ALA A 255 -23.34 -3.85 13.04
C ALA A 255 -24.80 -4.32 13.22
N ARG A 256 -25.01 -5.41 13.97
CA ARG A 256 -26.36 -5.89 14.30
C ARG A 256 -27.12 -4.93 15.21
N PHE A 257 -26.44 -4.37 16.22
CA PHE A 257 -27.08 -3.45 17.17
C PHE A 257 -27.60 -2.18 16.52
N VAL A 258 -26.84 -1.61 15.57
CA VAL A 258 -27.23 -0.37 14.87
C VAL A 258 -28.03 -0.61 13.59
N GLY A 259 -28.25 -1.86 13.21
CA GLY A 259 -28.91 -2.21 11.93
C GLY A 259 -28.10 -1.76 10.71
N ASP A 260 -26.77 -1.84 10.79
CA ASP A 260 -25.87 -1.28 9.79
C ASP A 260 -25.97 -2.00 8.45
N THR A 261 -26.23 -3.30 8.47
CA THR A 261 -26.43 -4.14 7.27
C THR A 261 -27.65 -3.73 6.42
N ASP A 262 -28.63 -3.06 7.02
CA ASP A 262 -29.81 -2.56 6.31
C ASP A 262 -29.54 -1.26 5.55
N ARG A 263 -28.43 -0.59 5.85
CA ARG A 263 -28.00 0.64 5.18
C ARG A 263 -27.25 0.34 3.90
N PRO A 264 -27.29 1.23 2.89
CA PRO A 264 -26.40 1.15 1.74
C PRO A 264 -24.93 1.15 2.18
N LYS A 265 -24.08 0.35 1.53
CA LYS A 265 -22.67 0.12 1.95
C LYS A 265 -21.88 1.40 2.26
N HIS A 266 -22.01 2.43 1.44
CA HIS A 266 -21.30 3.70 1.63
C HIS A 266 -21.80 4.57 2.80
N TYR A 267 -22.91 4.20 3.44
CA TYR A 267 -23.45 4.84 4.65
C TYR A 267 -23.26 4.00 5.91
N ARG A 268 -22.67 2.84 5.80
CA ARG A 268 -22.44 1.97 6.93
C ARG A 268 -21.31 2.49 7.79
N ASP A 269 -21.48 2.38 9.09
CA ASP A 269 -20.43 2.67 10.05
C ASP A 269 -19.31 1.62 9.95
N THR A 270 -19.65 0.37 9.57
CA THR A 270 -18.72 -0.73 9.38
C THR A 270 -18.23 -0.90 7.93
N ALA A 271 -18.45 0.10 7.05
CA ALA A 271 -18.13 0.03 5.62
C ALA A 271 -16.66 -0.34 5.33
N ARG A 272 -15.75 -0.06 6.27
CA ARG A 272 -14.32 -0.32 6.14
C ARG A 272 -13.98 -1.82 6.16
N VAL A 273 -14.71 -2.62 6.92
CA VAL A 273 -14.34 -3.99 7.26
C VAL A 273 -15.31 -5.00 6.65
N TRP A 274 -14.81 -6.19 6.41
CA TRP A 274 -15.63 -7.31 5.96
C TRP A 274 -16.47 -7.86 7.10
N LEU A 275 -17.78 -7.97 6.89
CA LEU A 275 -18.67 -8.76 7.73
C LEU A 275 -18.67 -10.22 7.25
N GLU A 276 -18.87 -11.17 8.16
CA GLU A 276 -18.74 -12.61 7.86
C GLU A 276 -19.71 -13.06 6.76
N GLU A 277 -20.97 -12.64 6.83
CA GLU A 277 -21.98 -12.98 5.83
C GLU A 277 -21.62 -12.43 4.44
N GLU A 278 -21.18 -11.16 4.36
CA GLU A 278 -20.79 -10.54 3.10
C GLU A 278 -19.54 -11.18 2.48
N PHE A 279 -18.58 -11.53 3.33
CA PHE A 279 -17.36 -12.22 2.89
C PHE A 279 -17.69 -13.61 2.33
N GLU A 280 -18.52 -14.39 3.01
CA GLU A 280 -18.92 -15.72 2.56
C GLU A 280 -19.76 -15.65 1.27
N GLU A 281 -20.63 -14.65 1.11
CA GLU A 281 -21.36 -14.41 -0.13
C GLU A 281 -20.43 -14.04 -1.28
N ALA A 282 -19.48 -13.15 -1.04
CA ALA A 282 -18.47 -12.75 -2.01
C ALA A 282 -17.60 -13.96 -2.43
N ALA A 283 -17.12 -14.75 -1.47
CA ALA A 283 -16.32 -15.94 -1.72
C ALA A 283 -17.08 -17.03 -2.52
N LYS A 284 -18.39 -17.19 -2.28
CA LYS A 284 -19.25 -18.11 -3.05
C LYS A 284 -19.54 -17.59 -4.46
N SER A 285 -19.70 -16.28 -4.60
CA SER A 285 -20.02 -15.60 -5.86
C SER A 285 -18.81 -15.39 -6.74
N ALA A 286 -17.61 -15.50 -6.18
CA ALA A 286 -16.37 -15.29 -6.90
C ALA A 286 -16.20 -16.35 -7.99
N MET A 287 -16.63 -16.03 -9.18
CA MET A 287 -16.15 -16.70 -10.37
C MET A 287 -14.67 -16.34 -10.51
N LYS A 288 -13.79 -17.33 -10.62
CA LYS A 288 -12.38 -17.08 -10.94
C LYS A 288 -12.34 -16.16 -12.14
N ALA A 289 -11.77 -14.98 -11.97
CA ALA A 289 -11.55 -14.09 -13.08
C ALA A 289 -10.81 -14.87 -14.17
N PRO A 290 -11.25 -14.82 -15.43
CA PRO A 290 -10.61 -15.58 -16.49
C PRO A 290 -9.13 -15.19 -16.54
N THR A 291 -8.27 -16.19 -16.51
CA THR A 291 -6.82 -15.96 -16.60
C THR A 291 -6.54 -15.29 -17.92
N VAL A 292 -5.84 -14.16 -17.88
CA VAL A 292 -5.43 -13.46 -19.10
C VAL A 292 -4.48 -14.39 -19.89
N ALA A 293 -4.96 -14.94 -20.98
CA ALA A 293 -4.28 -15.98 -21.74
C ALA A 293 -3.46 -15.44 -22.93
N SER A 294 -3.40 -14.12 -23.13
CA SER A 294 -2.71 -13.55 -24.28
C SER A 294 -1.20 -13.43 -24.07
N MET A 295 -0.43 -13.83 -25.07
CA MET A 295 1.03 -13.65 -25.09
C MET A 295 1.45 -12.21 -25.44
N ASP A 296 0.55 -11.41 -26.01
CA ASP A 296 0.79 -10.00 -26.29
C ASP A 296 0.37 -9.11 -25.11
N LEU A 297 1.27 -8.22 -24.67
CA LEU A 297 1.02 -7.35 -23.50
C LEU A 297 -0.12 -6.34 -23.72
N ILE A 298 -0.31 -5.87 -24.95
CA ILE A 298 -1.41 -4.96 -25.29
C ILE A 298 -2.73 -5.71 -25.23
N ASP A 299 -2.78 -6.92 -25.80
CA ASP A 299 -3.97 -7.78 -25.71
C ASP A 299 -4.23 -8.21 -24.27
N ALA A 300 -3.19 -8.52 -23.50
CA ALA A 300 -3.29 -8.84 -22.09
C ALA A 300 -3.82 -7.65 -21.27
N ALA A 301 -3.38 -6.43 -21.58
CA ALA A 301 -3.89 -5.21 -20.95
C ALA A 301 -5.34 -4.93 -21.36
N ALA A 302 -5.72 -5.22 -22.62
CA ALA A 302 -7.09 -5.13 -23.11
C ALA A 302 -8.03 -6.13 -22.42
N GLN A 303 -7.59 -7.38 -22.28
CA GLN A 303 -8.35 -8.40 -21.57
C GLN A 303 -8.53 -8.02 -20.09
N LYS A 304 -7.48 -7.54 -19.43
CA LYS A 304 -7.56 -7.06 -18.04
C LYS A 304 -8.54 -5.88 -17.92
N ALA A 305 -8.49 -4.92 -18.83
CA ALA A 305 -9.43 -3.79 -18.83
C ALA A 305 -10.88 -4.26 -19.01
N LYS A 306 -11.16 -5.23 -19.88
CA LYS A 306 -12.50 -5.81 -20.05
C LYS A 306 -12.96 -6.59 -18.81
N ILE A 307 -12.06 -7.31 -18.16
CA ILE A 307 -12.35 -7.99 -16.90
C ILE A 307 -12.70 -6.96 -15.83
N ASP A 308 -11.91 -5.90 -15.69
CA ASP A 308 -12.16 -4.83 -14.72
C ASP A 308 -13.47 -4.06 -15.00
N GLU A 309 -13.90 -3.96 -16.28
CA GLU A 309 -15.20 -3.40 -16.66
C GLU A 309 -16.37 -4.35 -16.36
N ALA A 310 -16.17 -5.66 -16.56
CA ALA A 310 -17.21 -6.68 -16.40
C ALA A 310 -17.43 -7.09 -14.93
N PHE A 311 -16.36 -7.10 -14.15
CA PHE A 311 -16.41 -7.34 -12.72
C PHE A 311 -16.51 -5.99 -12.01
N ASN A 312 -17.49 -5.89 -11.12
CA ASN A 312 -17.66 -4.70 -10.29
C ASN A 312 -16.31 -4.30 -9.65
N GLU A 313 -15.91 -3.04 -9.72
CA GLU A 313 -14.60 -2.53 -9.29
C GLU A 313 -14.16 -3.04 -7.90
N ASN A 314 -15.12 -3.36 -7.03
CA ASN A 314 -14.87 -3.89 -5.70
C ASN A 314 -14.44 -5.35 -5.68
N LEU A 315 -14.96 -6.17 -6.60
CA LEU A 315 -14.59 -7.59 -6.71
C LEU A 315 -13.33 -7.79 -7.56
N ALA A 316 -13.05 -6.86 -8.48
CA ALA A 316 -11.84 -6.91 -9.30
C ALA A 316 -10.55 -6.64 -8.52
N SER A 317 -10.65 -5.99 -7.35
CA SER A 317 -9.49 -5.72 -6.49
C SER A 317 -9.18 -6.84 -5.48
N GLU A 318 -10.07 -7.81 -5.32
CA GLU A 318 -9.94 -8.91 -4.36
C GLU A 318 -10.17 -10.24 -5.08
N ASP A 319 -9.11 -11.05 -5.22
CA ASP A 319 -9.16 -12.37 -5.83
C ASP A 319 -9.70 -13.41 -4.82
N PHE A 320 -10.97 -13.28 -4.41
CA PHE A 320 -11.58 -14.27 -3.53
C PHE A 320 -11.80 -15.58 -4.24
N ASP A 321 -11.62 -16.66 -3.50
CA ASP A 321 -12.12 -17.96 -3.87
C ASP A 321 -12.68 -18.69 -2.64
N SER A 322 -13.32 -19.82 -2.85
CA SER A 322 -13.89 -20.66 -1.78
C SER A 322 -12.83 -21.23 -0.82
N SER A 323 -11.55 -21.04 -1.10
CA SER A 323 -10.42 -21.48 -0.25
C SER A 323 -9.99 -20.44 0.78
N THR A 324 -10.59 -19.24 0.75
CA THR A 324 -10.28 -18.14 1.67
C THR A 324 -11.31 -17.99 2.78
N ARG A 325 -10.90 -17.38 3.88
CA ARG A 325 -11.73 -17.07 5.06
C ARG A 325 -11.28 -15.78 5.74
N LEU A 326 -12.15 -15.22 6.57
CA LEU A 326 -11.79 -14.14 7.48
C LEU A 326 -10.74 -14.59 8.52
N PRO A 327 -9.92 -13.67 9.02
CA PRO A 327 -8.92 -13.95 10.06
C PRO A 327 -9.60 -14.39 11.36
N ALA A 328 -8.92 -15.28 12.11
CA ALA A 328 -9.42 -15.72 13.42
C ALA A 328 -9.24 -14.67 14.52
N LYS A 329 -8.41 -13.65 14.30
CA LYS A 329 -8.16 -12.51 15.18
C LYS A 329 -7.95 -11.27 14.33
N GLY A 330 -8.41 -10.14 14.81
CA GLY A 330 -8.42 -8.92 14.03
C GLY A 330 -9.53 -8.92 12.99
N VAL A 331 -9.58 -7.90 12.16
CA VAL A 331 -10.56 -7.75 11.08
C VAL A 331 -9.87 -7.56 9.73
N LEU A 332 -10.49 -8.08 8.69
CA LEU A 332 -10.06 -7.85 7.32
C LEU A 332 -10.71 -6.56 6.81
N VAL A 333 -9.89 -5.64 6.33
CA VAL A 333 -10.33 -4.39 5.72
C VAL A 333 -10.57 -4.61 4.24
N HIS A 334 -11.60 -4.00 3.66
CA HIS A 334 -11.78 -3.99 2.21
C HIS A 334 -10.54 -3.37 1.55
N ASN A 335 -9.98 -4.06 0.58
CA ASN A 335 -8.73 -3.67 -0.06
C ASN A 335 -8.78 -2.26 -0.67
N GLU A 336 -9.92 -1.86 -1.20
CA GLU A 336 -10.15 -0.52 -1.74
C GLU A 336 -10.00 0.59 -0.69
N TYR A 337 -10.49 0.39 0.54
CA TYR A 337 -10.29 1.37 1.62
C TYR A 337 -8.83 1.44 2.05
N THR A 338 -8.13 0.29 2.05
CA THR A 338 -6.69 0.29 2.32
C THR A 338 -5.91 1.04 1.23
N MET A 339 -6.28 0.90 -0.04
CA MET A 339 -5.68 1.68 -1.13
C MET A 339 -5.98 3.18 -0.99
N LEU A 340 -7.23 3.55 -0.70
CA LEU A 340 -7.61 4.95 -0.45
C LEU A 340 -6.85 5.55 0.74
N GLY A 341 -6.81 4.84 1.88
CA GLY A 341 -6.06 5.24 3.06
C GLY A 341 -4.56 5.36 2.81
N HIS A 342 -3.98 4.44 2.02
CA HIS A 342 -2.58 4.47 1.62
C HIS A 342 -2.25 5.73 0.80
N PHE A 343 -3.04 6.03 -0.24
CA PHE A 343 -2.81 7.23 -1.04
C PHE A 343 -3.06 8.51 -0.24
N LEU A 344 -4.05 8.51 0.67
CA LEU A 344 -4.30 9.66 1.54
C LEU A 344 -3.13 9.90 2.52
N HIS A 345 -2.56 8.83 3.06
CA HIS A 345 -1.33 8.90 3.85
C HIS A 345 -0.16 9.47 3.04
N LEU A 346 0.05 9.01 1.80
CA LEU A 346 1.09 9.54 0.92
C LEU A 346 0.83 11.01 0.55
N LYS A 347 -0.41 11.40 0.26
CA LYS A 347 -0.78 12.80 0.00
C LYS A 347 -0.41 13.68 1.19
N HIS A 348 -0.68 13.22 2.40
CA HIS A 348 -0.30 13.91 3.63
C HIS A 348 1.22 14.03 3.79
N LEU A 349 1.96 12.92 3.61
CA LEU A 349 3.42 12.92 3.67
C LEU A 349 4.05 13.86 2.63
N PHE A 350 3.46 13.97 1.45
CA PHE A 350 4.00 14.74 0.32
C PHE A 350 3.44 16.15 0.20
N ARG A 351 2.72 16.67 1.20
CA ARG A 351 2.09 18.00 1.14
C ARG A 351 3.05 19.17 0.84
N HIS A 352 4.35 19.00 1.11
CA HIS A 352 5.40 19.97 0.81
C HIS A 352 6.28 19.58 -0.38
N VAL A 353 5.92 18.52 -1.11
CA VAL A 353 6.63 18.09 -2.33
C VAL A 353 6.09 18.86 -3.52
N GLY A 354 6.97 19.51 -4.28
CA GLY A 354 6.55 20.35 -5.41
C GLY A 354 5.87 19.58 -6.54
N LYS A 355 6.30 18.34 -6.83
CA LYS A 355 5.71 17.49 -7.87
C LYS A 355 5.84 16.02 -7.56
N THR A 356 4.75 15.27 -7.67
CA THR A 356 4.74 13.80 -7.56
C THR A 356 4.45 13.14 -8.91
N ARG A 357 5.04 11.99 -9.17
CA ARG A 357 4.79 11.16 -10.35
C ARG A 357 4.69 9.71 -9.93
N PHE A 358 3.50 9.14 -10.09
CA PHE A 358 3.21 7.77 -9.70
C PHE A 358 3.25 6.85 -10.92
N TYR A 359 3.97 5.76 -10.80
CA TYR A 359 3.96 4.62 -11.70
C TYR A 359 3.38 3.44 -10.93
N MET A 360 2.23 2.96 -11.37
CA MET A 360 1.40 1.98 -10.65
C MET A 360 1.20 0.75 -11.52
N ASP A 361 1.11 -0.44 -10.91
CA ASP A 361 0.69 -1.63 -11.65
C ASP A 361 -0.73 -1.43 -12.22
N GLN A 362 -1.05 -2.12 -13.30
CA GLN A 362 -2.39 -2.08 -13.89
C GLN A 362 -3.40 -2.75 -12.97
N ASP A 363 -3.97 -1.96 -12.09
CA ASP A 363 -4.99 -2.33 -11.12
C ASP A 363 -6.04 -1.23 -11.04
N ALA A 364 -7.32 -1.58 -11.24
CA ALA A 364 -8.42 -0.61 -11.29
C ALA A 364 -8.63 0.08 -9.95
N GLY A 365 -8.57 -0.65 -8.85
CA GLY A 365 -8.72 -0.10 -7.51
C GLY A 365 -7.60 0.90 -7.17
N MET A 366 -6.36 0.57 -7.52
CA MET A 366 -5.21 1.46 -7.31
C MET A 366 -5.30 2.72 -8.17
N LYS A 367 -5.68 2.58 -9.46
CA LYS A 367 -5.94 3.70 -10.35
C LYS A 367 -6.98 4.64 -9.76
N ASN A 368 -8.14 4.08 -9.35
CA ASN A 368 -9.26 4.87 -8.84
C ASN A 368 -8.93 5.55 -7.51
N ALA A 369 -8.23 4.87 -6.60
CA ALA A 369 -7.78 5.43 -5.34
C ALA A 369 -6.80 6.61 -5.57
N TYR A 370 -5.82 6.45 -6.44
CA TYR A 370 -4.90 7.53 -6.80
C TYR A 370 -5.62 8.74 -7.40
N LEU A 371 -6.46 8.51 -8.42
CA LEU A 371 -7.18 9.59 -9.09
C LEU A 371 -8.13 10.33 -8.16
N SER A 372 -8.77 9.63 -7.24
CA SER A 372 -9.68 10.24 -6.25
C SER A 372 -8.93 11.08 -5.22
N ILE A 373 -7.87 10.52 -4.64
CA ILE A 373 -7.15 11.17 -3.53
C ILE A 373 -6.26 12.32 -4.02
N PHE A 374 -5.54 12.13 -5.14
CA PHE A 374 -4.64 13.16 -5.69
C PHE A 374 -5.32 14.10 -6.70
N HIS A 375 -6.65 14.10 -6.72
CA HIS A 375 -7.42 14.89 -7.66
C HIS A 375 -6.98 16.35 -7.75
N ASP A 376 -6.86 17.05 -6.64
CA ASP A 376 -6.52 18.48 -6.60
C ASP A 376 -5.09 18.71 -7.13
N GLU A 377 -4.15 17.86 -6.76
CA GLU A 377 -2.76 17.90 -7.23
C GLU A 377 -2.66 17.61 -8.72
N ILE A 378 -3.49 16.70 -9.25
CA ILE A 378 -3.58 16.40 -10.67
C ILE A 378 -4.13 17.60 -11.42
N LYS A 379 -5.22 18.19 -10.94
CA LYS A 379 -5.85 19.38 -11.52
C LYS A 379 -4.91 20.58 -11.50
N ALA A 380 -4.18 20.77 -10.41
CA ALA A 380 -3.16 21.82 -10.29
C ALA A 380 -1.88 21.53 -11.12
N GLY A 381 -1.78 20.35 -11.72
CA GLY A 381 -0.60 19.94 -12.46
C GLY A 381 0.58 19.52 -11.58
N ASN A 382 0.36 19.27 -10.29
CA ASN A 382 1.39 18.89 -9.32
C ASN A 382 1.52 17.38 -9.14
N SER A 383 0.64 16.58 -9.75
CA SER A 383 0.76 15.12 -9.77
C SER A 383 0.49 14.58 -11.18
N ASP A 384 1.31 13.60 -11.61
CA ASP A 384 1.09 12.84 -12.84
C ASP A 384 1.04 11.35 -12.49
N GLY A 385 0.11 10.60 -13.12
CA GLY A 385 -0.08 9.17 -12.91
C GLY A 385 0.10 8.36 -14.19
N PHE A 386 0.72 7.19 -14.05
CA PHE A 386 0.97 6.25 -15.13
C PHE A 386 0.66 4.84 -14.67
N LEU A 387 0.07 4.03 -15.54
CA LEU A 387 -0.03 2.59 -15.39
C LEU A 387 1.14 1.91 -16.09
N VAL A 388 1.66 0.88 -15.46
CA VAL A 388 2.74 0.04 -15.98
C VAL A 388 2.29 -1.41 -15.89
N ARG A 389 2.40 -2.14 -16.98
CA ARG A 389 2.20 -3.58 -16.99
C ARG A 389 3.45 -4.25 -17.54
N SER A 390 3.98 -5.20 -16.81
CA SER A 390 5.13 -6.01 -17.22
C SER A 390 4.74 -7.46 -17.42
N GLU A 391 5.37 -8.14 -18.38
CA GLU A 391 5.20 -9.57 -18.55
C GLU A 391 5.84 -10.35 -17.39
N LYS A 392 5.03 -11.14 -16.70
CA LYS A 392 5.46 -11.95 -15.54
C LYS A 392 5.77 -13.41 -15.89
N GLY A 393 5.33 -13.88 -17.07
CA GLY A 393 5.45 -15.29 -17.51
C GLY A 393 6.76 -15.65 -18.19
N PHE A 394 7.64 -14.71 -18.48
CA PHE A 394 8.89 -14.96 -19.18
C PHE A 394 9.85 -15.86 -18.40
N THR A 395 10.33 -16.90 -19.07
CA THR A 395 11.43 -17.72 -18.57
C THR A 395 12.73 -16.90 -18.56
N VAL A 396 13.77 -17.43 -17.91
CA VAL A 396 15.09 -16.78 -17.91
C VAL A 396 15.66 -16.66 -19.33
N ASP A 397 15.37 -17.65 -20.19
CA ASP A 397 15.88 -17.66 -21.57
C ASP A 397 15.10 -16.67 -22.45
N ASP A 398 13.80 -16.51 -22.26
CA ASP A 398 13.02 -15.47 -22.94
C ASP A 398 13.53 -14.07 -22.57
N LYS A 399 13.80 -13.83 -21.28
CA LYS A 399 14.40 -12.56 -20.80
C LYS A 399 15.77 -12.30 -21.43
N ARG A 400 16.60 -13.33 -21.55
CA ARG A 400 17.91 -13.21 -22.20
C ARG A 400 17.78 -12.90 -23.68
N ARG A 401 16.80 -13.52 -24.37
CA ARG A 401 16.50 -13.27 -25.78
C ARG A 401 16.07 -11.82 -26.00
N ALA A 402 15.07 -11.36 -25.27
CA ALA A 402 14.60 -9.96 -25.33
C ALA A 402 15.73 -8.96 -25.06
N LEU A 403 16.61 -9.25 -24.09
CA LEU A 403 17.76 -8.43 -23.80
C LEU A 403 18.81 -8.44 -24.94
N ALA A 404 19.02 -9.58 -25.59
CA ALA A 404 19.91 -9.69 -26.73
C ALA A 404 19.41 -8.88 -27.94
N GLU A 405 18.10 -8.92 -28.21
CA GLU A 405 17.45 -8.10 -29.24
C GLU A 405 17.60 -6.60 -28.96
N THR A 406 17.37 -6.20 -27.72
CA THR A 406 17.60 -4.82 -27.25
C THR A 406 19.04 -4.39 -27.46
N ASN A 407 20.02 -5.23 -27.10
CA ASN A 407 21.45 -4.92 -27.29
C ASN A 407 21.82 -4.81 -28.77
N ALA A 408 21.25 -5.67 -29.63
CA ALA A 408 21.42 -5.60 -31.08
C ALA A 408 20.83 -4.31 -31.66
N LEU A 409 19.64 -3.90 -31.22
CA LEU A 409 19.02 -2.64 -31.62
C LEU A 409 19.91 -1.44 -31.23
N ILE A 410 20.36 -1.38 -29.98
CA ILE A 410 21.22 -0.29 -29.49
C ILE A 410 22.53 -0.25 -30.32
N ARG A 411 23.16 -1.40 -30.57
CA ARG A 411 24.38 -1.46 -31.39
C ARG A 411 24.15 -0.98 -32.81
N ARG A 412 23.00 -1.32 -33.40
CA ARG A 412 22.65 -0.84 -34.77
C ARG A 412 22.49 0.68 -34.81
N LEU A 413 21.90 1.27 -33.77
CA LEU A 413 21.65 2.73 -33.71
C LEU A 413 22.88 3.56 -33.34
N THR A 414 23.78 2.99 -32.54
CA THR A 414 24.93 3.74 -31.97
C THR A 414 26.28 3.33 -32.57
N GLY A 415 26.35 2.22 -33.32
CA GLY A 415 27.58 1.66 -33.82
C GLY A 415 28.43 0.92 -32.76
N VAL A 416 28.08 1.04 -31.46
CA VAL A 416 28.87 0.46 -30.37
C VAL A 416 28.01 -0.44 -29.46
N PRO A 417 28.58 -1.46 -28.83
CA PRO A 417 27.87 -2.29 -27.87
C PRO A 417 27.39 -1.47 -26.65
N ARG A 418 26.24 -1.84 -26.09
CA ARG A 418 25.65 -1.17 -24.91
C ARG A 418 26.65 -0.98 -23.76
N LYS A 419 27.54 -1.96 -23.52
CA LYS A 419 28.53 -1.91 -22.43
C LYS A 419 29.57 -0.79 -22.60
N GLN A 420 29.77 -0.30 -23.82
CA GLN A 420 30.71 0.78 -24.14
C GLN A 420 30.05 2.15 -24.15
N LEU A 421 28.71 2.22 -24.12
CA LEU A 421 27.99 3.48 -24.03
C LEU A 421 28.10 4.07 -22.64
N SER A 422 28.33 5.37 -22.56
CA SER A 422 28.17 6.09 -21.31
C SER A 422 26.70 6.03 -20.84
N SER A 423 26.48 6.14 -19.52
CA SER A 423 25.10 6.21 -19.00
C SER A 423 24.30 7.36 -19.61
N ARG A 424 24.95 8.47 -19.94
CA ARG A 424 24.31 9.64 -20.57
C ARG A 424 23.86 9.34 -22.00
N ASP A 425 24.72 8.72 -22.81
CA ASP A 425 24.40 8.39 -24.20
C ASP A 425 23.34 7.31 -24.26
N PHE A 426 23.41 6.30 -23.40
CA PHE A 426 22.36 5.29 -23.27
C PHE A 426 21.00 5.92 -22.94
N ILE A 427 20.95 6.83 -21.95
CA ILE A 427 19.72 7.55 -21.60
C ILE A 427 19.17 8.36 -22.79
N ARG A 428 20.05 9.00 -23.56
CA ARG A 428 19.65 9.76 -24.75
C ARG A 428 19.00 8.85 -25.79
N VAL A 429 19.68 7.79 -26.18
CA VAL A 429 19.19 6.80 -27.18
C VAL A 429 17.84 6.21 -26.76
N VAL A 430 17.71 5.80 -25.49
CA VAL A 430 16.43 5.25 -24.99
C VAL A 430 15.33 6.31 -24.98
N THR A 431 15.65 7.56 -24.67
CA THR A 431 14.65 8.64 -24.70
C THR A 431 14.18 8.94 -26.11
N GLU A 432 15.08 8.90 -27.09
CA GLU A 432 14.76 9.03 -28.53
C GLU A 432 13.84 7.89 -28.99
N LEU A 433 14.20 6.62 -28.71
CA LEU A 433 13.37 5.45 -29.03
C LEU A 433 11.98 5.51 -28.40
N VAL A 434 11.88 5.96 -27.15
CA VAL A 434 10.58 6.15 -26.49
C VAL A 434 9.80 7.30 -27.14
N GLY A 435 10.49 8.37 -27.57
CA GLY A 435 9.88 9.48 -28.32
C GLY A 435 9.27 9.02 -29.66
N GLU A 436 9.96 8.15 -30.39
CA GLU A 436 9.44 7.53 -31.62
C GLU A 436 8.23 6.63 -31.32
N ALA A 437 8.31 5.81 -30.26
CA ALA A 437 7.23 4.92 -29.86
C ALA A 437 5.96 5.66 -29.42
N LEU A 438 6.07 6.90 -28.92
CA LEU A 438 4.93 7.74 -28.57
C LEU A 438 4.02 8.10 -29.77
N ASN A 439 4.54 8.04 -30.99
CA ASN A 439 3.75 8.25 -32.20
C ASN A 439 2.89 7.02 -32.55
N ASN A 440 3.17 5.86 -31.98
CA ASN A 440 2.53 4.58 -32.28
C ASN A 440 1.79 4.01 -31.05
N MET A 441 1.20 4.87 -30.23
CA MET A 441 0.43 4.43 -29.08
C MET A 441 -0.91 3.81 -29.49
N VAL A 442 -1.32 2.78 -28.78
CA VAL A 442 -2.53 2.00 -29.07
C VAL A 442 -3.58 2.24 -28.01
N ARG A 443 -4.83 2.44 -28.43
CA ARG A 443 -5.99 2.46 -27.53
C ARG A 443 -6.44 1.04 -27.26
N ILE A 444 -6.74 0.74 -26.01
CA ILE A 444 -7.18 -0.59 -25.57
C ILE A 444 -8.63 -0.52 -25.16
N GLY A 445 -9.49 -1.28 -25.84
CA GLY A 445 -10.92 -1.36 -25.55
C GLY A 445 -11.60 0.02 -25.52
N ASN A 446 -12.50 0.22 -24.58
CA ASN A 446 -13.20 1.49 -24.34
C ASN A 446 -12.42 2.44 -23.42
N SER A 447 -11.28 2.01 -22.93
CA SER A 447 -10.44 2.83 -22.04
C SER A 447 -9.93 4.09 -22.75
N PRO A 448 -9.98 5.25 -22.10
CA PRO A 448 -9.48 6.50 -22.69
C PRO A 448 -7.95 6.54 -22.80
N GLU A 449 -7.26 5.64 -22.12
CA GLU A 449 -5.80 5.61 -22.07
C GLU A 449 -5.20 5.10 -23.37
N LEU A 450 -4.10 5.75 -23.79
CA LEU A 450 -3.24 5.30 -24.87
C LEU A 450 -2.03 4.58 -24.29
N TRP A 451 -1.78 3.35 -24.76
CA TRP A 451 -0.71 2.49 -24.28
C TRP A 451 0.49 2.52 -25.22
N LEU A 452 1.64 2.74 -24.64
CA LEU A 452 2.93 2.68 -25.30
C LEU A 452 3.58 1.32 -25.04
N ARG A 453 3.96 0.61 -26.09
CA ARG A 453 4.84 -0.56 -25.97
C ARG A 453 6.28 -0.04 -25.78
N TYR A 454 6.88 -0.39 -24.64
CA TYR A 454 8.21 0.10 -24.30
C TYR A 454 9.28 -0.53 -25.22
N PRO A 455 10.14 0.26 -25.85
CA PRO A 455 10.95 -0.23 -26.98
C PRO A 455 12.16 -1.07 -26.59
N ILE A 456 12.53 -1.15 -25.32
CA ILE A 456 13.71 -1.88 -24.86
C ILE A 456 13.40 -2.79 -23.68
N ALA A 457 14.05 -3.96 -23.64
CA ALA A 457 13.97 -4.92 -22.56
C ALA A 457 15.02 -4.66 -21.47
N THR A 458 14.65 -5.01 -20.23
CA THR A 458 15.59 -5.17 -19.11
C THR A 458 15.36 -6.52 -18.44
N MET A 459 16.34 -7.01 -17.65
CA MET A 459 16.15 -8.29 -16.94
C MET A 459 14.96 -8.30 -15.97
N PRO A 460 14.71 -7.23 -15.18
CA PRO A 460 13.51 -7.18 -14.31
C PRO A 460 12.22 -6.97 -15.09
N GLU A 461 12.23 -6.21 -16.19
CA GLU A 461 11.07 -5.85 -17.00
C GLU A 461 11.39 -6.17 -18.46
N PRO A 462 11.27 -7.47 -18.90
CA PRO A 462 11.67 -7.90 -20.25
C PRO A 462 10.76 -7.30 -21.33
N GLU A 463 9.48 -7.23 -21.07
CA GLU A 463 8.50 -6.47 -21.84
C GLU A 463 7.63 -5.67 -20.91
N LYS A 464 7.27 -4.47 -21.32
CA LYS A 464 6.31 -3.65 -20.60
C LYS A 464 5.53 -2.72 -21.51
N VAL A 465 4.32 -2.41 -21.10
CA VAL A 465 3.49 -1.35 -21.69
C VAL A 465 3.17 -0.31 -20.63
N VAL A 466 3.02 0.93 -21.06
CA VAL A 466 2.84 2.09 -20.18
C VAL A 466 1.74 2.97 -20.73
N ALA A 467 0.85 3.43 -19.85
CA ALA A 467 -0.18 4.41 -20.20
C ALA A 467 -0.20 5.56 -19.19
N ALA A 468 -0.37 6.80 -19.66
CA ALA A 468 -0.66 7.92 -18.79
C ALA A 468 -2.16 7.92 -18.46
N ILE A 469 -2.50 8.11 -17.19
CA ILE A 469 -3.89 8.21 -16.70
C ILE A 469 -4.26 9.65 -16.31
N THR A 470 -3.33 10.56 -16.39
CA THR A 470 -3.54 12.00 -16.18
C THR A 470 -3.22 12.77 -17.46
N ASP A 471 -3.75 13.97 -17.60
CA ASP A 471 -3.47 14.80 -18.74
C ASP A 471 -2.01 15.29 -18.74
N ILE A 472 -1.25 14.81 -19.71
CA ILE A 472 0.15 15.17 -19.96
C ILE A 472 0.31 15.96 -21.28
N SER A 473 -0.79 16.43 -21.90
CA SER A 473 -0.77 17.16 -23.18
C SER A 473 0.10 18.41 -23.12
N ARG A 474 0.15 19.06 -21.96
CA ARG A 474 0.97 20.25 -21.68
C ARG A 474 2.48 20.04 -21.81
N TYR A 475 2.96 18.79 -21.84
CA TYR A 475 4.39 18.53 -21.94
C TYR A 475 4.82 18.35 -23.40
N GLU A 476 5.99 18.87 -23.71
CA GLU A 476 6.66 18.63 -24.98
C GLU A 476 7.01 17.15 -25.16
N LEU A 477 7.16 16.70 -26.42
CA LEU A 477 7.42 15.30 -26.76
C LEU A 477 8.64 14.74 -26.02
N GLN A 478 9.73 15.51 -25.95
CA GLN A 478 10.95 15.10 -25.26
C GLN A 478 10.72 14.88 -23.75
N HIS A 479 9.90 15.75 -23.12
CA HIS A 479 9.56 15.59 -21.72
C HIS A 479 8.63 14.38 -21.51
N LYS A 480 7.65 14.15 -22.39
CA LYS A 480 6.81 12.95 -22.38
C LYS A 480 7.68 11.69 -22.50
N ALA A 481 8.60 11.64 -23.46
CA ALA A 481 9.53 10.53 -23.63
C ALA A 481 10.36 10.27 -22.36
N HIS A 482 10.82 11.33 -21.69
CA HIS A 482 11.52 11.19 -20.41
C HIS A 482 10.64 10.61 -19.29
N LEU A 483 9.34 10.96 -19.23
CA LEU A 483 8.40 10.40 -18.26
C LEU A 483 8.15 8.91 -18.51
N TYR A 484 7.84 8.55 -19.75
CA TYR A 484 7.63 7.14 -20.14
C TYR A 484 8.89 6.29 -19.96
N ARG A 485 10.08 6.85 -20.25
CA ARG A 485 11.35 6.16 -20.00
C ARG A 485 11.55 5.82 -18.51
N LYS A 486 11.07 6.64 -17.60
CA LYS A 486 11.15 6.42 -16.15
C LYS A 486 10.09 5.47 -15.61
N ALA A 487 9.09 5.12 -16.41
CA ALA A 487 8.02 4.24 -15.98
C ALA A 487 8.57 2.85 -15.65
N SER A 488 8.52 2.48 -14.39
CA SER A 488 8.99 1.21 -13.86
C SER A 488 8.43 0.94 -12.46
N LEU A 489 8.17 -0.31 -12.15
CA LEU A 489 7.78 -0.79 -10.82
C LEU A 489 8.98 -1.30 -10.02
N HIS A 490 10.17 -1.30 -10.61
CA HIS A 490 11.37 -1.95 -10.07
C HIS A 490 11.69 -1.59 -8.60
N ALA A 491 11.45 -0.35 -8.16
CA ALA A 491 11.82 0.04 -6.79
C ALA A 491 10.96 -0.67 -5.74
N ILE A 492 9.66 -0.76 -5.96
CA ILE A 492 8.75 -1.47 -5.04
C ILE A 492 8.86 -2.99 -5.20
N ASP A 493 8.99 -3.51 -6.43
CA ASP A 493 9.20 -4.93 -6.70
C ASP A 493 10.47 -5.44 -6.03
N ARG A 494 11.54 -4.65 -6.07
CA ARG A 494 12.79 -4.97 -5.37
C ARG A 494 12.58 -5.08 -3.88
N PHE A 495 11.86 -4.12 -3.27
CA PHE A 495 11.54 -4.18 -1.84
C PHE A 495 10.74 -5.46 -1.51
N PHE A 496 9.70 -5.76 -2.25
CA PHE A 496 8.90 -6.98 -2.06
C PHE A 496 9.74 -8.26 -2.21
N MET A 497 10.62 -8.28 -3.22
CA MET A 497 11.50 -9.42 -3.46
C MET A 497 12.47 -9.65 -2.30
N VAL A 498 13.15 -8.60 -1.83
CA VAL A 498 14.13 -8.75 -0.75
C VAL A 498 13.46 -8.98 0.60
N ALA A 499 12.29 -8.36 0.87
CA ALA A 499 11.49 -8.65 2.06
C ALA A 499 11.14 -10.14 2.18
N ARG A 500 10.71 -10.76 1.07
CA ARG A 500 10.47 -12.21 1.02
C ARG A 500 11.73 -13.07 1.21
N ARG A 501 12.88 -12.57 0.78
CA ARG A 501 14.16 -13.29 0.93
C ARG A 501 14.75 -13.17 2.32
N ASP A 502 14.56 -12.04 2.97
CA ASP A 502 15.22 -11.71 4.24
C ASP A 502 14.33 -12.01 5.47
N VAL A 503 13.00 -11.98 5.32
CA VAL A 503 12.07 -12.28 6.40
C VAL A 503 11.37 -13.61 6.15
N ASN A 504 11.55 -14.54 7.08
CA ASN A 504 11.03 -15.90 6.91
C ASN A 504 9.49 -15.94 6.76
N LEU A 505 8.75 -15.18 7.56
CA LEU A 505 7.29 -15.17 7.54
C LEU A 505 6.68 -14.40 6.35
N LEU A 506 7.48 -13.62 5.62
CA LEU A 506 7.04 -12.93 4.40
C LEU A 506 7.34 -13.73 3.12
N GLU A 507 7.87 -14.95 3.24
CA GLU A 507 8.12 -15.83 2.11
C GLU A 507 6.81 -16.19 1.38
N ARG A 508 6.92 -16.42 0.07
CA ARG A 508 5.78 -16.91 -0.71
C ARG A 508 5.33 -18.28 -0.17
N PRO A 509 4.01 -18.54 -0.19
CA PRO A 509 3.49 -19.85 0.15
C PRO A 509 4.09 -20.91 -0.78
N PHE A 510 4.49 -22.03 -0.20
CA PHE A 510 5.08 -23.13 -0.92
C PHE A 510 4.03 -24.24 -1.08
N HIS A 511 3.56 -24.44 -2.32
CA HIS A 511 2.68 -25.56 -2.63
C HIS A 511 3.53 -26.82 -2.77
N SER A 512 3.33 -27.82 -1.93
CA SER A 512 3.96 -29.13 -2.16
C SER A 512 3.16 -29.90 -3.21
N ALA A 513 3.86 -30.63 -4.09
CA ALA A 513 3.25 -31.46 -5.14
C ALA A 513 2.28 -32.52 -4.61
N THR A 514 2.41 -32.92 -3.34
CA THR A 514 1.53 -33.87 -2.64
C THR A 514 0.24 -33.24 -2.08
N ASN A 515 0.10 -31.92 -2.09
CA ASN A 515 -1.05 -31.21 -1.51
C ASN A 515 -1.79 -30.39 -2.56
N GLN A 516 -2.26 -31.01 -3.63
CA GLN A 516 -2.93 -30.35 -4.75
C GLN A 516 -4.19 -29.54 -4.39
N SER A 517 -4.74 -29.69 -3.20
CA SER A 517 -5.97 -29.01 -2.78
C SER A 517 -5.96 -28.47 -1.35
N ARG A 518 -4.79 -28.44 -0.68
CA ARG A 518 -4.72 -28.00 0.71
C ARG A 518 -3.45 -27.24 0.96
N VAL A 519 -3.62 -26.06 1.43
CA VAL A 519 -2.51 -25.16 1.50
C VAL A 519 -2.13 -24.92 2.95
N TRP A 520 -1.33 -25.83 3.49
CA TRP A 520 -0.48 -25.48 4.61
C TRP A 520 0.82 -24.87 4.05
N ASN A 521 1.03 -23.60 4.33
CA ASN A 521 2.18 -22.86 3.82
C ASN A 521 3.26 -22.87 4.89
N GLY A 522 4.35 -23.59 4.66
CA GLY A 522 5.37 -23.91 5.65
C GLY A 522 6.03 -22.73 6.37
N TYR A 523 6.02 -21.56 5.77
CA TYR A 523 6.61 -20.33 6.33
C TYR A 523 5.59 -19.28 6.74
N SER A 524 4.36 -19.38 6.28
CA SER A 524 3.31 -18.40 6.58
C SER A 524 2.92 -18.42 8.05
N PRO A 525 2.64 -17.28 8.66
CA PRO A 525 2.17 -17.20 10.04
C PRO A 525 0.74 -17.69 10.17
N TYR A 526 0.32 -17.95 11.42
CA TYR A 526 -1.07 -18.22 11.77
C TYR A 526 -1.82 -16.95 12.18
N ASP A 527 -1.09 -15.93 12.62
CA ASP A 527 -1.62 -14.63 13.05
C ASP A 527 -1.24 -13.57 12.01
N PRO A 528 -2.23 -12.99 11.33
CA PRO A 528 -1.98 -11.94 10.32
C PRO A 528 -1.23 -10.73 10.86
N ALA A 529 -1.38 -10.39 12.15
CA ALA A 529 -0.65 -9.29 12.77
C ALA A 529 0.87 -9.42 12.67
N MET A 530 1.38 -10.64 12.52
CA MET A 530 2.80 -10.86 12.32
C MET A 530 3.29 -10.38 10.95
N LEU A 531 2.45 -10.46 9.92
CA LEU A 531 2.79 -9.94 8.58
C LEU A 531 2.92 -8.42 8.61
N THR A 532 1.98 -7.74 9.25
CA THR A 532 2.00 -6.27 9.36
C THR A 532 3.23 -5.80 10.16
N LYS A 533 3.43 -6.35 11.36
CA LYS A 533 4.56 -5.97 12.24
C LYS A 533 5.92 -6.26 11.60
N LEU A 534 6.10 -7.42 10.99
CA LEU A 534 7.36 -7.76 10.34
C LEU A 534 7.57 -6.98 9.03
N GLY A 535 6.50 -6.64 8.33
CA GLY A 535 6.56 -5.73 7.18
C GLY A 535 7.09 -4.35 7.57
N ASP A 536 6.59 -3.78 8.66
CA ASP A 536 7.02 -2.48 9.18
C ASP A 536 8.46 -2.53 9.73
N ILE A 537 8.81 -3.57 10.50
CA ILE A 537 10.18 -3.78 10.98
C ILE A 537 11.14 -3.87 9.79
N TYR A 538 10.75 -4.62 8.76
CA TYR A 538 11.59 -4.76 7.57
C TYR A 538 11.68 -3.46 6.76
N ARG A 539 10.60 -2.67 6.67
CA ARG A 539 10.62 -1.33 6.05
C ARG A 539 11.64 -0.42 6.75
N ALA A 540 11.65 -0.42 8.08
CA ALA A 540 12.63 0.34 8.86
C ALA A 540 14.06 -0.15 8.60
N TYR A 541 14.30 -1.46 8.64
CA TYR A 541 15.60 -2.07 8.33
C TYR A 541 16.06 -1.73 6.91
N TYR A 542 15.22 -1.96 5.91
CA TYR A 542 15.52 -1.71 4.51
C TYR A 542 15.87 -0.24 4.23
N ASN A 543 15.12 0.68 4.81
CA ASN A 543 15.31 2.10 4.58
C ASN A 543 16.56 2.67 5.27
N TYR A 544 16.89 2.19 6.46
CA TYR A 544 17.88 2.88 7.32
C TYR A 544 19.13 2.06 7.63
N VAL A 545 19.07 0.73 7.57
CA VAL A 545 20.18 -0.17 7.96
C VAL A 545 20.79 -0.84 6.74
N ASN A 546 19.97 -1.35 5.82
CA ASN A 546 20.42 -2.13 4.68
C ASN A 546 21.18 -1.25 3.68
N ILE A 547 22.47 -1.49 3.53
CA ILE A 547 23.37 -0.74 2.66
C ILE A 547 23.51 -1.40 1.28
N ASN A 548 23.71 -0.58 0.25
CA ASN A 548 24.08 -1.03 -1.09
C ASN A 548 25.62 -1.15 -1.23
N ASP A 549 26.09 -1.49 -2.44
CA ASP A 549 27.53 -1.60 -2.75
C ASP A 549 28.32 -0.29 -2.53
N LYS A 550 27.65 0.87 -2.54
CA LYS A 550 28.22 2.19 -2.25
C LYS A 550 28.15 2.55 -0.77
N ARG A 551 27.76 1.63 0.09
CA ARG A 551 27.50 1.83 1.51
C ARG A 551 26.45 2.91 1.82
N GLU A 552 25.48 3.08 0.93
CA GLU A 552 24.37 4.02 1.12
C GLU A 552 23.06 3.26 1.40
N THR A 553 22.25 3.81 2.30
CA THR A 553 20.89 3.35 2.54
C THR A 553 19.88 4.16 1.70
N PRO A 554 18.66 3.66 1.46
CA PRO A 554 17.59 4.45 0.85
C PRO A 554 17.30 5.78 1.55
N ALA A 555 17.34 5.80 2.88
CA ALA A 555 17.13 7.01 3.69
C ALA A 555 18.25 8.05 3.50
N MET A 556 19.51 7.63 3.38
CA MET A 556 20.62 8.52 3.05
C MET A 556 20.41 9.18 1.69
N ARG A 557 20.05 8.41 0.69
CA ARG A 557 19.81 8.93 -0.68
C ARG A 557 18.61 9.87 -0.76
N LEU A 558 17.64 9.71 0.12
CA LEU A 558 16.49 10.62 0.23
C LEU A 558 16.81 11.88 1.04
N GLY A 559 17.81 11.83 1.93
CA GLY A 559 18.19 12.92 2.84
C GLY A 559 17.56 12.83 4.24
N LEU A 560 17.01 11.67 4.60
CA LEU A 560 16.43 11.41 5.93
C LEU A 560 17.47 10.87 6.93
N ALA A 561 18.65 10.48 6.46
CA ALA A 561 19.76 10.03 7.29
C ALA A 561 21.10 10.51 6.70
N ASN A 562 22.06 10.83 7.56
CA ASN A 562 23.42 11.25 7.17
C ASN A 562 24.38 10.08 6.99
N GLY A 563 24.01 8.89 7.46
CA GLY A 563 24.78 7.65 7.39
C GLY A 563 23.88 6.45 7.63
N PRO A 564 24.41 5.22 7.44
CA PRO A 564 23.70 4.01 7.85
C PRO A 564 23.40 4.06 9.34
N VAL A 565 22.18 3.71 9.71
CA VAL A 565 21.76 3.70 11.12
C VAL A 565 22.01 2.31 11.67
N SER A 566 22.67 2.22 12.82
CA SER A 566 22.85 0.95 13.50
C SER A 566 21.57 0.45 14.15
N SER A 567 21.36 -0.87 14.17
CA SER A 567 20.14 -1.49 14.68
C SER A 567 19.84 -1.11 16.14
N ASP A 568 20.86 -0.89 16.96
CA ASP A 568 20.71 -0.45 18.36
C ASP A 568 20.06 0.94 18.50
N LYS A 569 20.37 1.88 17.59
CA LYS A 569 19.76 3.22 17.57
C LYS A 569 18.28 3.17 17.19
N ILE A 570 17.86 2.18 16.44
CA ILE A 570 16.45 1.97 16.10
C ILE A 570 15.73 1.33 17.28
N ILE A 571 16.26 0.20 17.80
CA ILE A 571 15.62 -0.59 18.85
C ILE A 571 15.52 0.16 20.17
N TYR A 572 16.50 1.02 20.46
CA TYR A 572 16.53 1.84 21.68
C TYR A 572 16.36 3.32 21.37
N PHE A 573 15.54 3.63 20.36
CA PHE A 573 15.22 5.00 19.99
C PHE A 573 14.67 5.79 21.19
N GLY A 574 15.12 7.04 21.35
CA GLY A 574 14.78 7.89 22.49
C GLY A 574 15.66 7.68 23.73
N LYS A 575 16.53 6.65 23.76
CA LYS A 575 17.47 6.43 24.85
C LYS A 575 18.78 7.19 24.69
N TYR A 576 19.20 7.42 23.45
CA TYR A 576 20.48 8.03 23.10
C TYR A 576 20.38 9.49 22.66
N ASP A 577 19.17 10.01 22.52
CA ASP A 577 18.92 11.38 22.03
C ASP A 577 18.72 12.40 23.18
N LYS A 578 19.35 12.15 24.36
CA LYS A 578 19.35 13.07 25.50
C LYS A 578 20.76 13.60 25.78
#